data_42814277034a9b197169ccfe6699bea3
#
_entry.id   42814277034a9b197169ccfe6699bea3
#
_cell.length_a   1.000
_cell.length_b   1.000
_cell.length_c   1.000
_cell.angle_alpha   90.00
_cell.angle_beta   90.00
_cell.angle_gamma   90.00
#
_symmetry.space_group_name_H-M   'P 1'
#
loop_
_entity.id
_entity.type
_entity.pdbx_description
1 polymer ?
#
loop_
_entity_poly.entity_id
_entity_poly.type
_entity_poly.pdbx_seq_one_letter_code
_entity_poly.pdbx_strand_id
1 'polypeptide(L)'
;MDTCKNCGKPLENPDQELCPACRAVENAKARTRREEKAGHARRRRMNRTTRKMLIAVCVLAVVFTGLCVTATVMYDKYNPDEFIASVDAALEAGDARALKNLLKGEDLTVSDEGAAALCRAFTDAAQREALRGQLEDQVVDGGAQGAFPALGVEKESVFFGYSRYSLTVHSVRLLLSSPVQNLRLSLDGVPRTGEQTADGILYQNLFPGLYTCTVTGTTAAGQAVEGDATDLALLSSVEPTVFSGALPIADITVSGCVNDGAVITVDGAAVEQRPVNGVVTLPQVAVGSTIGMQYTAPWGAVTTASVQFADKTVTALAFENPVTEGGVPAAGELNTLLTAHYAAYLDALNNQDTALISGCTEEYKAALAQGVVSDTHKANLYVMGTAECNPSAIKSTAADGTARVSCYVKLTYTYSDRESHE
;
A
#
# COMPACT_ATOMS: atom_id res chain seq x y z
N MET A 1 111.90 -58.22 -16.91
CA MET A 1 110.66 -58.34 -17.66
C MET A 1 109.71 -57.27 -17.15
N ASP A 2 109.41 -56.28 -17.98
CA ASP A 2 108.49 -55.23 -17.59
C ASP A 2 107.06 -55.72 -17.68
N THR A 3 106.26 -55.34 -16.71
CA THR A 3 104.86 -55.78 -16.57
C THR A 3 103.85 -54.66 -16.86
N CYS A 4 102.75 -55.01 -17.45
CA CYS A 4 101.66 -54.06 -17.74
C CYS A 4 101.15 -53.34 -16.49
N LYS A 5 101.16 -51.99 -16.46
CA LYS A 5 100.78 -51.17 -15.34
C LYS A 5 99.36 -51.32 -14.85
N ASN A 6 98.46 -51.96 -15.65
CA ASN A 6 97.05 -52.06 -15.33
C ASN A 6 96.64 -53.50 -14.93
N CYS A 7 97.27 -54.59 -15.46
CA CYS A 7 96.85 -55.97 -15.16
C CYS A 7 98.00 -56.88 -14.74
N GLY A 8 99.25 -56.40 -14.62
CA GLY A 8 100.42 -57.12 -14.13
C GLY A 8 100.96 -58.20 -15.06
N LYS A 9 100.46 -58.39 -16.26
CA LYS A 9 100.92 -59.40 -17.23
C LYS A 9 102.23 -58.93 -17.85
N PRO A 10 103.18 -59.83 -18.10
CA PRO A 10 104.46 -59.50 -18.77
C PRO A 10 104.20 -58.84 -20.13
N LEU A 11 104.94 -57.81 -20.46
CA LEU A 11 104.86 -57.09 -21.73
C LEU A 11 105.84 -57.72 -22.73
N GLU A 12 105.34 -57.92 -23.97
CA GLU A 12 106.19 -58.49 -25.07
C GLU A 12 107.19 -57.48 -25.58
N ASN A 13 107.00 -56.20 -25.30
CA ASN A 13 107.86 -55.14 -25.72
C ASN A 13 108.09 -54.17 -24.54
N PRO A 14 109.42 -53.95 -24.12
CA PRO A 14 109.73 -53.14 -22.94
C PRO A 14 109.36 -51.68 -23.07
N ASP A 15 109.17 -51.14 -24.26
CA ASP A 15 108.74 -49.75 -24.48
C ASP A 15 107.27 -49.50 -24.33
N GLN A 16 106.54 -50.51 -23.98
CA GLN A 16 105.10 -50.38 -23.81
C GLN A 16 104.65 -50.44 -22.31
N GLU A 17 103.92 -49.47 -21.86
CA GLU A 17 103.47 -49.41 -20.48
C GLU A 17 102.14 -50.25 -20.26
N LEU A 18 101.40 -50.59 -21.28
CA LEU A 18 100.19 -51.35 -21.20
C LEU A 18 100.12 -52.51 -22.25
N CYS A 19 99.64 -53.63 -21.84
CA CYS A 19 99.41 -54.73 -22.76
C CYS A 19 98.30 -54.39 -23.77
N PRO A 20 98.21 -55.06 -24.95
CA PRO A 20 97.23 -54.77 -25.99
C PRO A 20 95.78 -54.74 -25.53
N ALA A 21 95.42 -55.66 -24.60
CA ALA A 21 94.04 -55.72 -24.05
C ALA A 21 93.74 -54.51 -23.16
N CYS A 22 94.67 -54.10 -22.31
CA CYS A 22 94.51 -52.93 -21.46
C CYS A 22 94.53 -51.60 -22.26
N ARG A 23 95.30 -51.51 -23.29
CA ARG A 23 95.32 -50.40 -24.23
C ARG A 23 94.03 -50.30 -25.03
N ALA A 24 93.44 -51.44 -25.40
CA ALA A 24 92.10 -51.45 -26.09
C ALA A 24 90.97 -50.94 -25.17
N VAL A 25 90.99 -51.31 -23.90
CA VAL A 25 90.04 -50.84 -22.89
C VAL A 25 90.19 -49.35 -22.62
N GLU A 26 91.44 -48.85 -22.53
CA GLU A 26 91.67 -47.44 -22.28
C GLU A 26 91.30 -46.59 -23.53
N ASN A 27 91.63 -47.06 -24.71
CA ASN A 27 91.18 -46.45 -25.95
C ASN A 27 89.60 -46.45 -26.10
N ALA A 28 88.93 -47.53 -25.67
CA ALA A 28 87.47 -47.58 -25.66
C ALA A 28 86.87 -46.57 -24.66
N LYS A 29 87.44 -46.46 -23.46
CA LYS A 29 87.10 -45.44 -22.46
C LYS A 29 87.34 -44.00 -22.96
N ALA A 30 88.45 -43.80 -23.70
CA ALA A 30 88.71 -42.48 -24.31
C ALA A 30 87.73 -42.13 -25.46
N ARG A 31 87.28 -43.13 -26.22
CA ARG A 31 86.19 -42.95 -27.24
C ARG A 31 84.86 -42.59 -26.62
N THR A 32 84.39 -43.34 -25.61
CA THR A 32 83.12 -43.02 -24.91
C THR A 32 83.19 -41.64 -24.25
N ARG A 33 84.27 -41.26 -23.65
CA ARG A 33 84.42 -39.88 -23.12
C ARG A 33 84.46 -38.80 -24.21
N ARG A 34 84.93 -39.08 -25.40
CA ARG A 34 84.86 -38.15 -26.54
C ARG A 34 83.49 -38.06 -27.11
N GLU A 35 82.75 -39.14 -27.19
CA GLU A 35 81.33 -39.21 -27.62
C GLU A 35 80.40 -38.48 -26.65
N GLU A 36 80.57 -38.69 -25.30
CA GLU A 36 79.84 -37.93 -24.29
C GLU A 36 80.14 -36.40 -24.35
N LYS A 37 81.43 -36.03 -24.51
CA LYS A 37 81.76 -34.63 -24.70
C LYS A 37 81.26 -34.02 -26.02
N ALA A 38 81.18 -34.80 -27.07
CA ALA A 38 80.57 -34.37 -28.33
C ALA A 38 79.01 -34.24 -28.24
N GLY A 39 78.34 -35.16 -27.50
CA GLY A 39 76.90 -35.07 -27.20
C GLY A 39 76.53 -33.82 -26.39
N HIS A 40 77.33 -33.50 -25.35
CA HIS A 40 77.18 -32.29 -24.58
C HIS A 40 77.45 -31.00 -25.36
N ALA A 41 78.43 -31.03 -26.25
CA ALA A 41 78.80 -29.85 -27.09
C ALA A 41 77.78 -29.61 -28.19
N ARG A 42 77.05 -30.65 -28.67
CA ARG A 42 75.96 -30.49 -29.61
C ARG A 42 74.70 -29.90 -28.95
N ARG A 43 74.39 -30.20 -27.67
CA ARG A 43 73.31 -29.55 -26.91
C ARG A 43 73.56 -28.09 -26.61
N ARG A 44 74.78 -27.64 -26.54
CA ARG A 44 75.12 -26.21 -26.21
C ARG A 44 75.19 -25.28 -27.45
N ARG A 45 75.14 -25.77 -28.62
CA ARG A 45 75.15 -24.91 -29.84
C ARG A 45 73.80 -24.87 -30.51
N MET A 46 72.74 -24.51 -29.75
CA MET A 46 71.56 -23.96 -30.39
C MET A 46 71.99 -22.61 -30.99
N ASN A 47 71.87 -22.51 -32.28
CA ASN A 47 72.34 -21.34 -33.06
C ASN A 47 71.73 -20.09 -32.47
N ARG A 48 72.48 -19.02 -32.29
CA ARG A 48 72.02 -17.72 -31.72
C ARG A 48 70.77 -17.24 -32.45
N THR A 49 70.64 -17.55 -33.72
CA THR A 49 69.50 -17.27 -34.58
C THR A 49 68.27 -18.10 -34.16
N THR A 50 68.42 -19.43 -33.93
CA THR A 50 67.34 -20.30 -33.50
C THR A 50 66.79 -19.95 -32.11
N ARG A 51 67.69 -19.54 -31.21
CA ARG A 51 67.32 -19.04 -29.86
C ARG A 51 66.54 -17.70 -29.93
N LYS A 52 66.96 -16.78 -30.81
CA LYS A 52 66.25 -15.53 -31.07
C LYS A 52 64.88 -15.79 -31.68
N MET A 53 64.78 -16.74 -32.62
CA MET A 53 63.55 -17.15 -33.27
C MET A 53 62.59 -17.81 -32.29
N LEU A 54 63.09 -18.69 -31.37
CA LEU A 54 62.28 -19.30 -30.35
C LEU A 54 61.75 -18.28 -29.35
N ILE A 55 62.59 -17.33 -28.92
CA ILE A 55 62.14 -16.23 -28.04
C ILE A 55 61.09 -15.37 -28.74
N ALA A 56 61.28 -15.04 -30.02
CA ALA A 56 60.28 -14.28 -30.80
C ALA A 56 58.97 -15.03 -30.96
N VAL A 57 59.01 -16.34 -31.18
CA VAL A 57 57.76 -17.19 -31.23
C VAL A 57 57.11 -17.27 -29.87
N CYS A 58 57.86 -17.41 -28.76
CA CYS A 58 57.29 -17.41 -27.43
C CYS A 58 56.66 -16.04 -27.07
N VAL A 59 57.32 -14.93 -27.45
CA VAL A 59 56.77 -13.59 -27.24
C VAL A 59 55.50 -13.39 -28.07
N LEU A 60 55.50 -13.80 -29.35
CA LEU A 60 54.32 -13.77 -30.20
C LEU A 60 53.20 -14.63 -29.65
N ALA A 61 53.46 -15.82 -29.14
CA ALA A 61 52.48 -16.70 -28.52
C ALA A 61 51.90 -16.08 -27.27
N VAL A 62 52.70 -15.46 -26.40
CA VAL A 62 52.23 -14.74 -25.18
C VAL A 62 51.35 -13.52 -25.56
N VAL A 63 51.80 -12.74 -26.55
CA VAL A 63 51.03 -11.60 -27.05
C VAL A 63 49.70 -12.07 -27.69
N PHE A 64 49.76 -13.13 -28.48
CA PHE A 64 48.54 -13.70 -29.09
C PHE A 64 47.59 -14.28 -28.04
N THR A 65 48.11 -15.00 -27.05
CA THR A 65 47.31 -15.50 -25.93
C THR A 65 46.70 -14.34 -25.12
N GLY A 66 47.48 -13.31 -24.88
CA GLY A 66 47.00 -12.09 -24.21
C GLY A 66 45.90 -11.38 -25.01
N LEU A 67 46.07 -11.31 -26.35
CA LEU A 67 45.02 -10.74 -27.22
C LEU A 67 43.79 -11.61 -27.27
N CYS A 68 43.90 -12.94 -27.29
CA CYS A 68 42.76 -13.85 -27.27
C CYS A 68 41.98 -13.74 -25.93
N VAL A 69 42.70 -13.70 -24.80
CA VAL A 69 42.10 -13.52 -23.49
C VAL A 69 41.39 -12.17 -23.38
N THR A 70 42.03 -11.09 -23.84
CA THR A 70 41.39 -9.76 -23.88
C THR A 70 40.19 -9.75 -24.83
N ALA A 71 40.25 -10.40 -25.95
CA ALA A 71 39.14 -10.49 -26.91
C ALA A 71 37.96 -11.26 -26.33
N THR A 72 38.19 -12.38 -25.63
CA THR A 72 37.10 -13.11 -24.91
C THR A 72 36.49 -12.28 -23.80
N VAL A 73 37.30 -11.69 -22.96
CA VAL A 73 36.81 -10.80 -21.88
C VAL A 73 36.04 -9.59 -22.44
N MET A 74 36.49 -9.04 -23.56
CA MET A 74 35.79 -7.96 -24.24
C MET A 74 34.49 -8.45 -24.88
N TYR A 75 34.51 -9.63 -25.52
CA TYR A 75 33.30 -10.22 -26.08
C TYR A 75 32.24 -10.45 -25.03
N ASP A 76 32.56 -11.09 -23.91
CA ASP A 76 31.63 -11.34 -22.80
C ASP A 76 31.09 -10.02 -22.22
N LYS A 77 31.96 -9.03 -22.03
CA LYS A 77 31.58 -7.73 -21.45
C LYS A 77 30.66 -6.89 -22.36
N TYR A 78 30.75 -7.07 -23.67
CA TYR A 78 30.00 -6.28 -24.67
C TYR A 78 28.99 -7.12 -25.45
N ASN A 79 28.73 -8.36 -25.00
CA ASN A 79 27.69 -9.22 -25.56
C ASN A 79 26.31 -8.80 -25.00
N PRO A 80 25.31 -8.51 -25.86
CA PRO A 80 23.97 -8.19 -25.43
C PRO A 80 23.29 -9.32 -24.63
N ASP A 81 23.52 -10.58 -24.99
CA ASP A 81 22.93 -11.73 -24.29
C ASP A 81 23.44 -11.83 -22.86
N GLU A 82 24.75 -11.57 -22.65
CA GLU A 82 25.36 -11.57 -21.31
C GLU A 82 24.86 -10.38 -20.46
N PHE A 83 24.63 -9.24 -21.11
CA PHE A 83 24.01 -8.08 -20.45
C PHE A 83 22.59 -8.43 -19.98
N ILE A 84 21.74 -8.99 -20.84
CA ILE A 84 20.36 -9.39 -20.51
C ILE A 84 20.36 -10.46 -19.41
N ALA A 85 21.24 -11.46 -19.50
CA ALA A 85 21.41 -12.48 -18.48
C ALA A 85 21.85 -11.87 -17.12
N SER A 86 22.72 -10.84 -17.15
CA SER A 86 23.14 -10.14 -15.93
C SER A 86 22.02 -9.33 -15.30
N VAL A 87 21.15 -8.72 -16.09
CA VAL A 87 19.94 -8.03 -15.61
C VAL A 87 18.99 -9.04 -14.97
N ASP A 88 18.69 -10.14 -15.66
CA ASP A 88 17.79 -11.19 -15.17
C ASP A 88 18.31 -11.81 -13.86
N ALA A 89 19.59 -12.15 -13.80
CA ALA A 89 20.22 -12.69 -12.59
C ALA A 89 20.18 -11.71 -11.42
N ALA A 90 20.38 -10.40 -11.65
CA ALA A 90 20.30 -9.38 -10.60
C ALA A 90 18.85 -9.24 -10.09
N LEU A 91 17.86 -9.31 -10.97
CA LEU A 91 16.43 -9.27 -10.62
C LEU A 91 16.01 -10.55 -9.88
N GLU A 92 16.42 -11.72 -10.34
CA GLU A 92 16.14 -13.00 -9.69
C GLU A 92 16.72 -13.10 -8.29
N ALA A 93 17.96 -12.63 -8.11
CA ALA A 93 18.62 -12.59 -6.81
C ALA A 93 18.10 -11.47 -5.91
N GLY A 94 17.33 -10.50 -6.42
CA GLY A 94 16.94 -9.30 -5.69
C GLY A 94 18.14 -8.40 -5.35
N ASP A 95 19.24 -8.51 -6.11
CA ASP A 95 20.48 -7.75 -5.84
C ASP A 95 20.38 -6.33 -6.44
N ALA A 96 19.84 -5.43 -5.62
CA ALA A 96 19.71 -4.02 -5.98
C ALA A 96 21.03 -3.34 -6.33
N ARG A 97 22.16 -3.78 -5.70
CA ARG A 97 23.49 -3.20 -5.98
C ARG A 97 24.01 -3.66 -7.34
N ALA A 98 23.87 -4.95 -7.65
CA ALA A 98 24.23 -5.47 -8.98
C ALA A 98 23.38 -4.79 -10.05
N LEU A 99 22.07 -4.72 -9.85
CA LEU A 99 21.14 -4.06 -10.77
C LEU A 99 21.50 -2.58 -10.97
N LYS A 100 21.77 -1.83 -9.90
CA LYS A 100 22.15 -0.42 -9.97
C LYS A 100 23.34 -0.16 -10.91
N ASN A 101 24.31 -1.07 -10.95
CA ASN A 101 25.48 -0.94 -11.82
C ASN A 101 25.16 -1.13 -13.31
N LEU A 102 24.02 -1.75 -13.61
CA LEU A 102 23.53 -1.95 -14.98
C LEU A 102 22.55 -0.85 -15.41
N LEU A 103 22.02 -0.08 -14.45
CA LEU A 103 21.04 0.98 -14.69
C LEU A 103 21.68 2.28 -15.13
N LYS A 104 20.98 2.96 -16.06
CA LYS A 104 21.27 4.34 -16.46
C LYS A 104 19.97 5.13 -16.42
N GLY A 105 19.91 6.17 -15.58
CA GLY A 105 18.76 7.09 -15.56
C GLY A 105 18.87 8.05 -16.74
N GLU A 106 17.78 8.26 -17.46
CA GLU A 106 17.75 9.23 -18.55
C GLU A 106 17.35 10.62 -18.03
N ASP A 107 16.30 10.68 -17.23
CA ASP A 107 15.73 11.90 -16.65
C ASP A 107 15.69 11.89 -15.12
N LEU A 108 16.31 10.89 -14.51
CA LEU A 108 16.33 10.71 -13.05
C LEU A 108 17.67 10.13 -12.56
N THR A 109 17.93 10.29 -11.28
CA THR A 109 19.14 9.72 -10.65
C THR A 109 18.84 8.32 -10.11
N VAL A 110 19.69 7.36 -10.47
CA VAL A 110 19.56 5.97 -9.97
C VAL A 110 20.04 5.90 -8.52
N SER A 111 19.10 5.63 -7.61
CA SER A 111 19.34 5.43 -6.18
C SER A 111 19.33 3.95 -5.80
N ASP A 112 19.84 3.63 -4.59
CA ASP A 112 19.79 2.26 -4.08
C ASP A 112 18.34 1.84 -3.78
N GLU A 113 17.50 2.78 -3.27
CA GLU A 113 16.08 2.55 -3.02
C GLU A 113 15.32 2.30 -4.32
N GLY A 114 15.63 3.08 -5.38
CA GLY A 114 15.03 2.89 -6.70
C GLY A 114 15.35 1.52 -7.29
N ALA A 115 16.62 1.12 -7.26
CA ALA A 115 17.04 -0.20 -7.71
C ALA A 115 16.37 -1.34 -6.90
N ALA A 116 16.22 -1.16 -5.59
CA ALA A 116 15.50 -2.12 -4.73
C ALA A 116 14.00 -2.19 -5.07
N ALA A 117 13.36 -1.05 -5.35
CA ALA A 117 11.96 -1.01 -5.77
C ALA A 117 11.77 -1.72 -7.13
N LEU A 118 12.73 -1.57 -8.04
CA LEU A 118 12.71 -2.27 -9.33
C LEU A 118 12.88 -3.78 -9.14
N CYS A 119 13.81 -4.24 -8.29
CA CYS A 119 13.94 -5.66 -7.96
C CYS A 119 12.63 -6.25 -7.41
N ARG A 120 11.94 -5.52 -6.53
CA ARG A 120 10.64 -5.97 -5.99
C ARG A 120 9.58 -6.10 -7.07
N ALA A 121 9.58 -5.22 -8.09
CA ALA A 121 8.62 -5.27 -9.19
C ALA A 121 8.76 -6.53 -10.05
N PHE A 122 9.95 -7.12 -10.08
CA PHE A 122 10.26 -8.29 -10.93
C PHE A 122 10.56 -9.56 -10.12
N THR A 123 9.93 -9.74 -8.98
CA THR A 123 10.01 -10.99 -8.20
C THR A 123 9.30 -12.16 -8.90
N ASP A 124 8.28 -11.88 -9.70
CA ASP A 124 7.54 -12.87 -10.47
C ASP A 124 8.34 -13.30 -11.73
N ALA A 125 8.47 -14.62 -11.93
CA ALA A 125 9.18 -15.19 -13.06
C ALA A 125 8.55 -14.82 -14.41
N ALA A 126 7.23 -14.73 -14.50
CA ALA A 126 6.54 -14.37 -15.74
C ALA A 126 6.80 -12.89 -16.11
N GLN A 127 6.89 -12.00 -15.13
CA GLN A 127 7.24 -10.59 -15.36
C GLN A 127 8.71 -10.45 -15.81
N ARG A 128 9.63 -11.24 -15.22
CA ARG A 128 11.04 -11.25 -15.64
C ARG A 128 11.17 -11.76 -17.08
N GLU A 129 10.47 -12.83 -17.43
CA GLU A 129 10.48 -13.35 -18.81
C GLU A 129 9.92 -12.35 -19.82
N ALA A 130 8.84 -11.64 -19.47
CA ALA A 130 8.30 -10.56 -20.31
C ALA A 130 9.29 -9.39 -20.47
N LEU A 131 10.00 -9.01 -19.41
CA LEU A 131 11.05 -8.00 -19.49
C LEU A 131 12.20 -8.49 -20.36
N ARG A 132 12.65 -9.72 -20.16
CA ARG A 132 13.72 -10.33 -20.96
C ARG A 132 13.37 -10.30 -22.46
N GLY A 133 12.18 -10.75 -22.84
CA GLY A 133 11.72 -10.69 -24.23
C GLY A 133 11.72 -9.26 -24.78
N GLN A 134 11.26 -8.28 -23.98
CA GLN A 134 11.32 -6.87 -24.36
C GLN A 134 12.76 -6.39 -24.61
N LEU A 135 13.71 -6.74 -23.72
CA LEU A 135 15.11 -6.34 -23.86
C LEU A 135 15.78 -6.99 -25.08
N GLU A 136 15.49 -8.27 -25.35
CA GLU A 136 15.95 -8.99 -26.54
C GLU A 136 15.47 -8.29 -27.83
N ASP A 137 14.19 -7.94 -27.91
CA ASP A 137 13.62 -7.20 -29.06
C ASP A 137 14.26 -5.81 -29.23
N GLN A 138 14.47 -5.08 -28.14
CA GLN A 138 15.07 -3.74 -28.17
C GLN A 138 16.54 -3.75 -28.61
N VAL A 139 17.29 -4.78 -28.24
CA VAL A 139 18.68 -4.95 -28.67
C VAL A 139 18.76 -5.20 -30.18
N VAL A 140 17.81 -5.93 -30.73
CA VAL A 140 17.78 -6.28 -32.18
C VAL A 140 17.22 -5.11 -33.01
N ASP A 141 16.06 -4.58 -32.66
CA ASP A 141 15.29 -3.65 -33.52
C ASP A 141 15.44 -2.18 -33.13
N GLY A 142 16.12 -1.87 -32.01
CA GLY A 142 16.49 -0.51 -31.64
C GLY A 142 15.35 0.38 -31.15
N GLY A 143 14.26 -0.17 -30.53
CA GLY A 143 13.34 0.71 -29.86
C GLY A 143 11.85 0.46 -29.88
N ALA A 144 11.38 -0.78 -30.02
CA ALA A 144 9.97 -1.07 -29.78
C ALA A 144 9.62 -0.86 -28.30
N GLN A 145 8.61 -0.02 -27.99
CA GLN A 145 8.05 0.08 -26.64
C GLN A 145 7.41 -1.27 -26.29
N GLY A 146 7.96 -1.92 -25.25
CA GLY A 146 7.46 -3.22 -24.78
C GLY A 146 6.41 -3.07 -23.67
N ALA A 147 6.22 -4.17 -22.94
CA ALA A 147 5.29 -4.25 -21.81
C ALA A 147 5.62 -3.27 -20.66
N PHE A 148 6.88 -2.87 -20.56
CA PHE A 148 7.38 -1.97 -19.51
C PHE A 148 7.97 -0.69 -20.13
N PRO A 149 7.16 0.30 -20.49
CA PRO A 149 7.63 1.50 -21.21
C PRO A 149 8.62 2.36 -20.43
N ALA A 150 8.68 2.17 -19.10
CA ALA A 150 9.65 2.87 -18.26
C ALA A 150 11.07 2.28 -18.33
N LEU A 151 11.23 1.12 -18.98
CA LEU A 151 12.51 0.41 -19.11
C LEU A 151 12.90 0.29 -20.58
N GLY A 152 14.16 0.55 -20.86
CA GLY A 152 14.70 0.45 -22.21
C GLY A 152 16.15 -0.04 -22.21
N VAL A 153 16.69 -0.29 -23.41
CA VAL A 153 18.10 -0.61 -23.60
C VAL A 153 18.78 0.54 -24.33
N GLU A 154 19.82 1.10 -23.73
CA GLU A 154 20.71 2.03 -24.41
C GLU A 154 21.94 1.28 -24.90
N LYS A 155 22.30 1.54 -26.14
CA LYS A 155 23.47 1.00 -26.80
C LYS A 155 24.46 2.12 -27.07
N GLU A 156 25.60 2.13 -26.38
CA GLU A 156 26.69 3.07 -26.56
C GLU A 156 27.84 2.42 -27.32
N SER A 157 28.22 2.99 -28.47
CA SER A 157 29.39 2.51 -29.24
C SER A 157 30.68 2.93 -28.52
N VAL A 158 31.53 1.96 -28.17
CA VAL A 158 32.74 2.25 -27.40
C VAL A 158 33.97 2.34 -28.29
N PHE A 159 34.45 1.23 -28.86
CA PHE A 159 35.59 1.19 -29.77
C PHE A 159 35.64 -0.13 -30.53
N PHE A 160 36.30 -0.15 -31.70
CA PHE A 160 36.44 -1.34 -32.55
C PHE A 160 35.15 -2.08 -32.89
N GLY A 161 34.01 -1.38 -32.93
CA GLY A 161 32.70 -1.99 -33.22
C GLY A 161 32.02 -2.69 -32.04
N TYR A 162 32.61 -2.63 -30.84
CA TYR A 162 31.95 -3.09 -29.62
C TYR A 162 30.97 -2.03 -29.09
N SER A 163 29.85 -2.50 -28.59
CA SER A 163 28.84 -1.64 -27.94
C SER A 163 28.66 -2.02 -26.48
N ARG A 164 28.52 -1.02 -25.64
CA ARG A 164 28.16 -1.19 -24.23
C ARG A 164 26.66 -1.06 -24.11
N TYR A 165 26.06 -1.98 -23.38
CA TYR A 165 24.63 -1.96 -23.09
C TYR A 165 24.36 -1.49 -21.64
N SER A 166 23.30 -0.75 -21.46
CA SER A 166 22.80 -0.34 -20.14
C SER A 166 21.28 -0.38 -20.13
N LEU A 167 20.68 -0.76 -19.03
CA LEU A 167 19.24 -0.70 -18.82
C LEU A 167 18.85 0.74 -18.51
N THR A 168 18.22 1.42 -19.47
CA THR A 168 17.72 2.78 -19.27
C THR A 168 16.44 2.78 -18.47
N VAL A 169 16.33 3.77 -17.62
CA VAL A 169 15.19 3.96 -16.75
C VAL A 169 14.63 5.36 -16.96
N HIS A 170 13.35 5.43 -17.36
CA HIS A 170 12.60 6.65 -17.52
C HIS A 170 11.75 6.91 -16.27
N SER A 171 11.56 8.18 -15.95
CA SER A 171 10.70 8.54 -14.84
C SER A 171 9.24 8.15 -15.07
N VAL A 172 8.56 7.76 -14.00
CA VAL A 172 7.14 7.45 -14.02
C VAL A 172 6.35 8.49 -13.25
N ARG A 173 5.04 8.55 -13.52
CA ARG A 173 4.12 9.50 -12.92
C ARG A 173 3.01 8.77 -12.21
N LEU A 174 2.57 9.32 -11.07
CA LEU A 174 1.46 8.80 -10.28
C LEU A 174 0.45 9.93 -10.07
N LEU A 175 -0.80 9.70 -10.44
CA LEU A 175 -1.92 10.58 -10.13
C LEU A 175 -2.70 10.00 -8.94
N LEU A 176 -2.61 10.66 -7.81
CA LEU A 176 -3.44 10.34 -6.64
C LEU A 176 -4.77 11.09 -6.76
N SER A 177 -5.83 10.35 -7.05
CA SER A 177 -7.19 10.87 -7.20
C SER A 177 -8.08 10.29 -6.11
N SER A 178 -8.53 11.14 -5.20
CA SER A 178 -9.43 10.75 -4.10
C SER A 178 -10.31 11.95 -3.74
N PRO A 179 -11.55 11.72 -3.30
CA PRO A 179 -12.47 12.79 -2.95
C PRO A 179 -12.13 13.52 -1.64
N VAL A 180 -11.20 13.00 -0.83
CA VAL A 180 -10.81 13.63 0.44
C VAL A 180 -9.84 14.80 0.23
N GLN A 181 -9.76 15.69 1.22
CA GLN A 181 -8.90 16.87 1.21
C GLN A 181 -7.53 16.57 1.84
N ASN A 182 -6.56 17.48 1.64
CA ASN A 182 -5.24 17.41 2.24
C ASN A 182 -4.54 16.06 2.05
N LEU A 183 -4.71 15.48 0.87
CA LEU A 183 -4.09 14.21 0.50
C LEU A 183 -2.58 14.27 0.62
N ARG A 184 -2.00 13.23 1.19
CA ARG A 184 -0.55 12.99 1.27
C ARG A 184 -0.26 11.56 0.91
N LEU A 185 0.80 11.35 0.14
CA LEU A 185 1.29 10.05 -0.26
C LEU A 185 2.64 9.78 0.38
N SER A 186 2.80 8.58 0.91
CA SER A 186 4.10 8.00 1.27
C SER A 186 4.37 6.77 0.41
N LEU A 187 5.58 6.67 -0.14
CA LEU A 187 6.07 5.50 -0.85
C LEU A 187 7.18 4.87 0.00
N ASP A 188 7.02 3.61 0.40
CA ASP A 188 7.91 2.90 1.32
C ASP A 188 8.17 3.70 2.62
N GLY A 189 7.12 4.34 3.15
CA GLY A 189 7.20 5.18 4.35
C GLY A 189 7.84 6.58 4.14
N VAL A 190 8.29 6.90 2.92
CA VAL A 190 8.88 8.21 2.59
C VAL A 190 7.80 9.13 2.02
N PRO A 191 7.49 10.27 2.67
CA PRO A 191 6.53 11.23 2.16
C PRO A 191 6.98 11.80 0.80
N ARG A 192 6.05 11.95 -0.13
CA ARG A 192 6.29 12.53 -1.45
C ARG A 192 5.54 13.85 -1.60
N THR A 193 6.14 14.76 -2.35
CA THR A 193 5.50 16.03 -2.69
C THR A 193 5.03 15.95 -4.13
N GLY A 194 3.75 16.25 -4.36
CA GLY A 194 3.14 16.29 -5.69
C GLY A 194 2.60 17.67 -6.01
N GLU A 195 2.20 17.85 -7.25
CA GLU A 195 1.58 19.07 -7.77
C GLU A 195 0.06 18.89 -7.81
N GLN A 196 -0.67 19.88 -7.28
CA GLN A 196 -2.14 19.87 -7.32
C GLN A 196 -2.63 20.13 -8.75
N THR A 197 -3.46 19.23 -9.27
CA THR A 197 -4.10 19.33 -10.59
C THR A 197 -5.63 19.32 -10.45
N ALA A 198 -6.36 19.47 -11.56
CA ALA A 198 -7.81 19.34 -11.54
C ALA A 198 -8.31 17.94 -11.19
N ASP A 199 -7.53 16.89 -11.52
CA ASP A 199 -7.90 15.48 -11.36
C ASP A 199 -7.34 14.86 -10.07
N GLY A 200 -6.55 15.61 -9.28
CA GLY A 200 -5.92 15.12 -8.07
C GLY A 200 -4.52 15.67 -7.84
N ILE A 201 -3.67 14.93 -7.18
CA ILE A 201 -2.26 15.29 -6.95
C ILE A 201 -1.38 14.44 -7.86
N LEU A 202 -0.63 15.11 -8.73
CA LEU A 202 0.31 14.49 -9.66
C LEU A 202 1.72 14.46 -9.04
N TYR A 203 2.24 13.26 -8.85
CA TYR A 203 3.63 13.01 -8.46
C TYR A 203 4.43 12.68 -9.71
N GLN A 204 5.50 13.42 -9.93
CA GLN A 204 6.37 13.31 -11.10
C GLN A 204 7.77 12.84 -10.68
N ASN A 205 8.58 12.45 -11.66
CA ASN A 205 9.98 12.05 -11.47
C ASN A 205 10.16 10.92 -10.44
N LEU A 206 9.20 9.99 -10.41
CA LEU A 206 9.31 8.80 -9.59
C LEU A 206 10.15 7.75 -10.31
N PHE A 207 10.94 7.00 -9.55
CA PHE A 207 11.67 5.86 -10.09
C PHE A 207 10.69 4.69 -10.33
N PRO A 208 10.76 3.94 -11.46
CA PRO A 208 9.90 2.79 -11.68
C PRO A 208 10.21 1.66 -10.68
N GLY A 209 9.17 0.96 -10.25
CA GLY A 209 9.32 -0.13 -9.28
C GLY A 209 8.02 -0.49 -8.59
N LEU A 210 8.11 -1.40 -7.62
CA LEU A 210 7.02 -1.77 -6.72
C LEU A 210 7.22 -1.06 -5.39
N TYR A 211 6.20 -0.33 -4.95
CA TYR A 211 6.20 0.47 -3.73
C TYR A 211 5.03 0.10 -2.83
N THR A 212 5.29 0.07 -1.54
CA THR A 212 4.20 0.05 -0.56
C THR A 212 3.72 1.49 -0.36
N CYS A 213 2.50 1.76 -0.81
CA CYS A 213 1.87 3.07 -0.80
C CYS A 213 0.96 3.22 0.42
N THR A 214 1.08 4.33 1.14
CA THR A 214 0.14 4.75 2.19
C THR A 214 -0.38 6.13 1.85
N VAL A 215 -1.69 6.32 1.95
CA VAL A 215 -2.35 7.60 1.67
C VAL A 215 -3.03 8.08 2.94
N THR A 216 -2.82 9.34 3.29
CA THR A 216 -3.55 10.01 4.36
C THR A 216 -4.31 11.21 3.80
N GLY A 217 -5.39 11.59 4.45
CA GLY A 217 -6.20 12.74 4.04
C GLY A 217 -7.16 13.18 5.12
N THR A 218 -8.03 14.12 4.78
CA THR A 218 -9.05 14.66 5.66
C THR A 218 -10.42 14.59 4.96
N THR A 219 -11.41 13.99 5.59
CA THR A 219 -12.77 13.94 5.05
C THR A 219 -13.44 15.33 5.06
N ALA A 220 -14.57 15.48 4.38
CA ALA A 220 -15.37 16.71 4.42
C ALA A 220 -15.85 17.07 5.83
N ALA A 221 -16.03 16.07 6.70
CA ALA A 221 -16.37 16.25 8.11
C ALA A 221 -15.16 16.60 9.00
N GLY A 222 -13.96 16.79 8.42
CA GLY A 222 -12.73 17.16 9.15
C GLY A 222 -12.02 15.98 9.82
N GLN A 223 -12.41 14.74 9.54
CA GLN A 223 -11.79 13.54 10.11
C GLN A 223 -10.48 13.22 9.37
N ALA A 224 -9.41 12.96 10.12
CA ALA A 224 -8.19 12.42 9.56
C ALA A 224 -8.40 10.94 9.22
N VAL A 225 -8.00 10.56 8.01
CA VAL A 225 -8.10 9.17 7.52
C VAL A 225 -6.76 8.72 6.97
N GLU A 226 -6.47 7.46 7.21
CA GLU A 226 -5.28 6.78 6.67
C GLU A 226 -5.73 5.50 5.97
N GLY A 227 -5.26 5.31 4.75
CA GLY A 227 -5.53 4.12 3.97
C GLY A 227 -4.61 2.97 4.34
N ASP A 228 -5.08 1.76 4.07
CA ASP A 228 -4.25 0.57 4.22
C ASP A 228 -3.04 0.64 3.29
N ALA A 229 -1.93 0.13 3.79
CA ALA A 229 -0.72 -0.02 2.99
C ALA A 229 -0.99 -0.94 1.79
N THR A 230 -0.77 -0.44 0.59
CA THR A 230 -1.08 -1.14 -0.66
C THR A 230 0.15 -1.17 -1.55
N ASP A 231 0.46 -2.32 -2.10
CA ASP A 231 1.54 -2.45 -3.07
C ASP A 231 1.10 -1.95 -4.44
N LEU A 232 1.88 -1.03 -5.00
CA LEU A 232 1.61 -0.37 -6.27
C LEU A 232 2.83 -0.47 -7.20
N ALA A 233 2.64 -1.09 -8.36
CA ALA A 233 3.66 -1.16 -9.40
C ALA A 233 3.60 0.09 -10.30
N LEU A 234 4.70 0.81 -10.38
CA LEU A 234 4.90 1.97 -11.23
C LEU A 234 5.88 1.60 -12.34
N LEU A 235 5.40 1.12 -13.48
CA LEU A 235 6.24 0.60 -14.58
C LEU A 235 5.93 1.24 -15.94
N SER A 236 5.03 2.23 -15.99
CA SER A 236 4.68 2.95 -17.21
C SER A 236 5.17 4.40 -17.17
N SER A 237 5.94 4.79 -18.18
CA SER A 237 6.36 6.18 -18.39
C SER A 237 5.42 6.96 -19.33
N VAL A 238 4.50 6.27 -20.02
CA VAL A 238 3.61 6.87 -21.04
C VAL A 238 2.50 7.66 -20.38
N GLU A 239 1.72 7.00 -19.50
CA GLU A 239 0.61 7.63 -18.80
C GLU A 239 0.82 7.56 -17.28
N PRO A 240 0.28 8.52 -16.51
CA PRO A 240 0.31 8.44 -15.07
C PRO A 240 -0.47 7.21 -14.58
N THR A 241 0.11 6.46 -13.66
CA THR A 241 -0.65 5.45 -12.94
C THR A 241 -1.66 6.14 -12.04
N VAL A 242 -2.95 5.81 -12.17
CA VAL A 242 -4.01 6.39 -11.32
C VAL A 242 -4.16 5.52 -10.07
N PHE A 243 -4.12 6.17 -8.91
CA PHE A 243 -4.28 5.52 -7.61
C PHE A 243 -5.25 6.32 -6.75
N SER A 244 -6.26 5.67 -6.16
CA SER A 244 -7.27 6.34 -5.32
C SER A 244 -6.94 6.30 -3.82
N GLY A 245 -5.94 5.51 -3.43
CA GLY A 245 -5.70 5.17 -2.03
C GLY A 245 -6.78 4.20 -1.49
N ALA A 246 -6.40 3.27 -0.68
CA ALA A 246 -7.34 2.35 -0.03
C ALA A 246 -7.92 2.99 1.25
N LEU A 247 -8.50 4.20 1.13
CA LEU A 247 -9.03 4.93 2.27
C LEU A 247 -10.27 4.20 2.85
N PRO A 248 -10.37 4.11 4.18
CA PRO A 248 -11.50 3.49 4.86
C PRO A 248 -12.67 4.49 4.97
N ILE A 249 -13.19 4.94 3.83
CA ILE A 249 -14.30 5.88 3.72
C ILE A 249 -15.41 5.33 2.83
N ALA A 250 -16.64 5.76 3.04
CA ALA A 250 -17.74 5.55 2.11
C ALA A 250 -18.77 6.68 2.18
N ASP A 251 -19.56 6.81 1.13
CA ASP A 251 -20.79 7.59 1.16
C ASP A 251 -21.86 6.73 1.83
N ILE A 252 -22.48 7.24 2.88
CA ILE A 252 -23.48 6.51 3.65
C ILE A 252 -24.83 7.21 3.60
N THR A 253 -25.89 6.44 3.65
CA THR A 253 -27.27 6.93 3.77
C THR A 253 -27.78 6.55 5.15
N VAL A 254 -28.26 7.55 5.90
CA VAL A 254 -28.80 7.35 7.24
C VAL A 254 -30.28 7.67 7.23
N SER A 255 -31.09 6.69 7.62
CA SER A 255 -32.54 6.81 7.71
C SER A 255 -33.00 6.94 9.17
N GLY A 256 -34.29 7.21 9.37
CA GLY A 256 -34.85 7.40 10.71
C GLY A 256 -34.55 8.78 11.32
N CYS A 257 -34.21 9.77 10.49
CA CYS A 257 -34.10 11.15 10.94
C CYS A 257 -35.47 11.71 11.32
N VAL A 258 -35.55 12.42 12.43
CA VAL A 258 -36.79 12.86 13.04
C VAL A 258 -37.52 13.92 12.19
N ASN A 259 -36.75 14.87 11.63
CA ASN A 259 -37.28 15.92 10.76
C ASN A 259 -36.15 16.50 9.88
N ASP A 260 -36.54 17.32 8.91
CA ASP A 260 -35.58 17.96 7.98
C ASP A 260 -34.74 19.05 8.66
N GLY A 261 -35.14 19.54 9.83
CA GLY A 261 -34.37 20.51 10.63
C GLY A 261 -33.35 19.89 11.57
N ALA A 262 -33.28 18.54 11.63
CA ALA A 262 -32.33 17.85 12.49
C ALA A 262 -30.89 18.12 12.03
N VAL A 263 -30.01 18.32 13.00
CA VAL A 263 -28.58 18.49 12.81
C VAL A 263 -27.92 17.12 12.94
N ILE A 264 -27.29 16.66 11.89
CA ILE A 264 -26.53 15.43 11.92
C ILE A 264 -25.12 15.73 12.40
N THR A 265 -24.56 14.87 13.23
CA THR A 265 -23.20 14.98 13.74
C THR A 265 -22.41 13.74 13.35
N VAL A 266 -21.14 13.94 13.02
CA VAL A 266 -20.16 12.86 12.81
C VAL A 266 -19.06 13.06 13.83
N ASP A 267 -18.86 12.09 14.71
CA ASP A 267 -17.96 12.16 15.89
C ASP A 267 -18.20 13.42 16.75
N GLY A 268 -19.47 13.81 16.87
CA GLY A 268 -19.90 14.97 17.65
C GLY A 268 -19.80 16.31 16.91
N ALA A 269 -19.15 16.37 15.75
CA ALA A 269 -19.09 17.57 14.92
C ALA A 269 -20.31 17.66 13.99
N ALA A 270 -20.98 18.82 13.98
CA ALA A 270 -22.13 19.06 13.10
C ALA A 270 -21.69 19.09 11.62
N VAL A 271 -22.42 18.40 10.75
CA VAL A 271 -22.22 18.43 9.31
C VAL A 271 -23.23 19.35 8.64
N GLU A 272 -22.90 19.80 7.40
CA GLU A 272 -23.77 20.68 6.63
C GLU A 272 -25.02 20.00 6.08
N GLN A 273 -24.89 18.68 5.81
CA GLN A 273 -25.97 17.88 5.23
C GLN A 273 -27.18 17.84 6.16
N ARG A 274 -28.37 17.99 5.59
CA ARG A 274 -29.64 17.95 6.32
C ARG A 274 -30.48 16.81 5.81
N PRO A 275 -31.30 16.19 6.68
CA PRO A 275 -32.26 15.19 6.26
C PRO A 275 -33.28 15.77 5.28
N VAL A 276 -33.74 14.91 4.36
CA VAL A 276 -34.85 15.16 3.48
C VAL A 276 -35.79 13.95 3.57
N ASN A 277 -37.05 14.16 3.96
CA ASN A 277 -38.01 13.06 4.18
C ASN A 277 -37.48 11.99 5.15
N GLY A 278 -36.79 12.38 6.21
CA GLY A 278 -36.26 11.46 7.21
C GLY A 278 -35.01 10.69 6.82
N VAL A 279 -34.33 11.07 5.71
CA VAL A 279 -33.12 10.43 5.21
C VAL A 279 -32.05 11.48 4.95
N VAL A 280 -30.79 11.18 5.28
CA VAL A 280 -29.64 12.01 4.96
C VAL A 280 -28.57 11.17 4.27
N THR A 281 -27.91 11.75 3.26
CA THR A 281 -26.72 11.17 2.64
C THR A 281 -25.49 11.94 3.11
N LEU A 282 -24.54 11.24 3.69
CA LEU A 282 -23.28 11.78 4.19
C LEU A 282 -22.15 11.28 3.32
N PRO A 283 -21.46 12.17 2.61
CA PRO A 283 -20.33 11.77 1.77
C PRO A 283 -19.09 11.52 2.59
N GLN A 284 -18.24 10.60 2.17
CA GLN A 284 -16.88 10.38 2.65
C GLN A 284 -16.77 10.21 4.17
N VAL A 285 -17.68 9.47 4.77
CA VAL A 285 -17.61 9.18 6.20
C VAL A 285 -16.54 8.11 6.45
N ALA A 286 -15.69 8.33 7.45
CA ALA A 286 -14.65 7.38 7.83
C ALA A 286 -15.24 6.17 8.57
N VAL A 287 -14.73 4.98 8.30
CA VAL A 287 -15.06 3.78 9.07
C VAL A 287 -14.63 3.97 10.52
N GLY A 288 -15.48 3.55 11.46
CA GLY A 288 -15.29 3.77 12.89
C GLY A 288 -15.99 5.03 13.40
N SER A 289 -16.53 5.89 12.50
CA SER A 289 -17.24 7.11 12.92
C SER A 289 -18.55 6.81 13.61
N THR A 290 -18.88 7.69 14.54
CA THR A 290 -20.14 7.71 15.27
C THR A 290 -21.03 8.80 14.70
N ILE A 291 -22.18 8.41 14.14
CA ILE A 291 -23.15 9.33 13.57
C ILE A 291 -24.25 9.58 14.62
N GLY A 292 -24.45 10.82 14.98
CA GLY A 292 -25.49 11.26 15.88
C GLY A 292 -26.48 12.19 15.21
N MET A 293 -27.61 12.43 15.85
CA MET A 293 -28.59 13.39 15.42
C MET A 293 -29.00 14.27 16.60
N GLN A 294 -29.06 15.58 16.38
CA GLN A 294 -29.57 16.56 17.31
C GLN A 294 -30.75 17.28 16.67
N TYR A 295 -31.80 17.47 17.43
CA TYR A 295 -32.95 18.24 16.99
C TYR A 295 -33.56 19.00 18.14
N THR A 296 -34.37 20.01 17.84
CA THR A 296 -35.11 20.76 18.86
C THR A 296 -36.53 20.21 18.91
N ALA A 297 -36.87 19.64 20.06
CA ALA A 297 -38.24 19.24 20.37
C ALA A 297 -38.93 20.38 21.15
N PRO A 298 -40.28 20.32 21.31
CA PRO A 298 -41.01 21.30 22.09
C PRO A 298 -40.50 21.46 23.54
N TRP A 299 -39.82 20.45 24.07
CA TRP A 299 -39.23 20.43 25.40
C TRP A 299 -37.75 20.77 25.47
N GLY A 300 -37.13 21.13 24.32
CA GLY A 300 -35.73 21.53 24.28
C GLY A 300 -34.90 20.74 23.27
N ALA A 301 -33.60 20.92 23.33
CA ALA A 301 -32.66 20.20 22.44
C ALA A 301 -32.55 18.73 22.84
N VAL A 302 -32.61 17.87 21.86
CA VAL A 302 -32.55 16.42 22.01
C VAL A 302 -31.40 15.86 21.20
N THR A 303 -30.61 14.99 21.83
CA THR A 303 -29.58 14.20 21.15
C THR A 303 -30.01 12.74 21.15
N THR A 304 -30.02 12.12 19.99
CA THR A 304 -30.38 10.70 19.86
C THR A 304 -29.22 9.80 20.18
N ALA A 305 -29.53 8.49 20.34
CA ALA A 305 -28.52 7.45 20.32
C ALA A 305 -27.73 7.52 19.00
N SER A 306 -26.43 7.33 19.10
CA SER A 306 -25.56 7.32 17.92
C SER A 306 -25.53 5.97 17.23
N VAL A 307 -25.32 5.99 15.92
CA VAL A 307 -25.09 4.80 15.08
C VAL A 307 -23.63 4.78 14.67
N GLN A 308 -22.99 3.64 14.82
CA GLN A 308 -21.59 3.49 14.43
C GLN A 308 -21.48 2.99 12.99
N PHE A 309 -20.66 3.66 12.18
CA PHE A 309 -20.29 3.21 10.86
C PHE A 309 -19.07 2.28 10.96
N ALA A 310 -19.28 0.99 11.11
CA ALA A 310 -18.24 0.00 11.42
C ALA A 310 -17.59 -0.63 10.18
N ASP A 311 -18.27 -0.64 9.03
CA ASP A 311 -17.81 -1.34 7.83
C ASP A 311 -18.22 -0.56 6.56
N LYS A 312 -17.25 -0.29 5.68
CA LYS A 312 -17.46 0.41 4.42
C LYS A 312 -18.40 -0.30 3.42
N THR A 313 -18.68 -1.58 3.63
CA THR A 313 -19.64 -2.33 2.81
C THR A 313 -21.09 -2.08 3.23
N VAL A 314 -21.31 -1.55 4.43
CA VAL A 314 -22.62 -1.22 4.98
C VAL A 314 -22.90 0.26 4.77
N THR A 315 -23.41 0.62 3.60
CA THR A 315 -23.66 2.02 3.22
C THR A 315 -25.02 2.57 3.66
N ALA A 316 -25.92 1.72 4.17
CA ALA A 316 -27.23 2.11 4.68
C ALA A 316 -27.28 1.89 6.20
N LEU A 317 -27.46 2.96 6.94
CA LEU A 317 -27.63 2.97 8.39
C LEU A 317 -29.02 3.50 8.77
N ALA A 318 -29.44 3.21 9.98
CA ALA A 318 -30.70 3.73 10.49
C ALA A 318 -30.55 4.10 11.96
N PHE A 319 -31.14 5.23 12.36
CA PHE A 319 -31.34 5.51 13.77
C PHE A 319 -32.47 4.61 14.29
N GLU A 320 -32.11 3.61 15.09
CA GLU A 320 -33.09 2.79 15.77
C GLU A 320 -33.66 3.57 16.95
N ASN A 321 -35.00 3.72 16.96
CA ASN A 321 -35.73 4.43 17.99
C ASN A 321 -35.12 5.81 18.34
N PRO A 322 -35.23 6.82 17.48
CA PRO A 322 -34.65 8.14 17.71
C PRO A 322 -35.06 8.82 19.02
N VAL A 323 -35.92 8.18 19.82
CA VAL A 323 -36.44 8.65 21.12
C VAL A 323 -35.83 7.89 22.31
N THR A 324 -35.08 6.83 22.10
CA THR A 324 -34.53 6.04 23.22
C THR A 324 -33.15 6.50 23.63
N GLU A 325 -32.96 6.68 24.93
CA GLU A 325 -31.72 6.98 25.65
C GLU A 325 -31.11 8.37 25.38
N GLY A 326 -31.57 9.34 26.10
CA GLY A 326 -30.98 10.68 26.23
C GLY A 326 -31.74 11.80 25.53
N GLY A 327 -32.72 11.49 24.71
CA GLY A 327 -33.42 12.49 23.92
C GLY A 327 -34.90 12.67 24.23
N VAL A 328 -35.47 11.83 25.03
CA VAL A 328 -36.80 12.10 25.61
C VAL A 328 -36.59 12.94 26.86
N PRO A 329 -37.38 13.99 27.06
CA PRO A 329 -37.41 14.59 28.38
C PRO A 329 -37.52 13.43 29.37
N ALA A 330 -36.69 13.49 30.40
CA ALA A 330 -36.70 12.47 31.44
C ALA A 330 -38.19 12.15 31.68
N ALA A 331 -38.51 10.89 31.77
CA ALA A 331 -39.92 10.46 31.92
C ALA A 331 -40.68 11.34 32.95
N GLY A 332 -39.94 11.95 33.85
CA GLY A 332 -40.41 12.95 34.79
C GLY A 332 -40.99 14.23 34.18
N GLU A 333 -40.48 14.77 33.08
CA GLU A 333 -41.04 15.99 32.47
C GLU A 333 -42.31 15.69 31.73
N LEU A 334 -42.40 14.58 30.97
CA LEU A 334 -43.63 14.10 30.35
C LEU A 334 -44.64 13.71 31.41
N ASN A 335 -44.23 13.06 32.49
CA ASN A 335 -45.10 12.71 33.58
C ASN A 335 -45.65 13.98 34.25
N THR A 336 -44.86 15.04 34.38
CA THR A 336 -45.30 16.32 34.92
C THR A 336 -46.36 16.97 34.01
N LEU A 337 -46.13 17.03 32.69
CA LEU A 337 -47.06 17.59 31.74
C LEU A 337 -48.38 16.77 31.68
N LEU A 338 -48.30 15.45 31.66
CA LEU A 338 -49.44 14.55 31.63
C LEU A 338 -50.20 14.62 32.97
N THR A 339 -49.52 14.67 34.08
CA THR A 339 -50.17 14.83 35.40
C THR A 339 -50.97 16.13 35.44
N ALA A 340 -50.35 17.25 34.99
CA ALA A 340 -51.03 18.53 34.93
C ALA A 340 -52.25 18.52 34.02
N HIS A 341 -52.14 17.91 32.83
CA HIS A 341 -53.27 17.77 31.89
C HIS A 341 -54.42 16.93 32.46
N TYR A 342 -54.12 15.74 33.01
CA TYR A 342 -55.12 14.87 33.56
C TYR A 342 -55.73 15.42 34.87
N ALA A 343 -54.94 16.14 35.69
CA ALA A 343 -55.49 16.86 36.83
C ALA A 343 -56.51 17.91 36.39
N ALA A 344 -56.18 18.73 35.40
CA ALA A 344 -57.10 19.70 34.81
C ALA A 344 -58.37 19.05 34.20
N TYR A 345 -58.19 17.89 33.58
CA TYR A 345 -59.35 17.13 33.08
C TYR A 345 -60.25 16.59 34.19
N LEU A 346 -59.70 16.03 35.28
CA LEU A 346 -60.45 15.57 36.42
C LEU A 346 -61.14 16.74 37.14
N ASP A 347 -60.48 17.91 37.23
CA ASP A 347 -61.09 19.13 37.73
C ASP A 347 -62.28 19.59 36.85
N ALA A 348 -62.17 19.47 35.54
CA ALA A 348 -63.25 19.74 34.61
C ALA A 348 -64.44 18.78 34.85
N LEU A 349 -64.19 17.49 35.09
CA LEU A 349 -65.23 16.52 35.47
C LEU A 349 -65.89 16.89 36.79
N ASN A 350 -65.09 17.25 37.82
CA ASN A 350 -65.56 17.59 39.14
C ASN A 350 -66.47 18.85 39.16
N ASN A 351 -66.09 19.82 38.31
CA ASN A 351 -66.80 21.10 38.25
C ASN A 351 -67.82 21.18 37.12
N GLN A 352 -67.95 20.15 36.29
CA GLN A 352 -68.75 20.14 35.06
C GLN A 352 -68.45 21.33 34.14
N ASP A 353 -67.19 21.78 34.15
CA ASP A 353 -66.73 22.94 33.40
C ASP A 353 -65.60 22.56 32.38
N THR A 354 -65.97 22.57 31.11
CA THR A 354 -65.05 22.27 30.02
C THR A 354 -63.95 23.31 29.83
N ALA A 355 -64.13 24.51 30.39
CA ALA A 355 -63.10 25.56 30.29
C ALA A 355 -61.83 25.20 31.09
N LEU A 356 -61.92 24.34 32.08
CA LEU A 356 -60.79 23.89 32.92
C LEU A 356 -59.86 22.91 32.21
N ILE A 357 -60.28 22.30 31.09
CA ILE A 357 -59.44 21.40 30.30
C ILE A 357 -58.26 22.22 29.71
N SER A 358 -57.05 21.88 30.08
CA SER A 358 -55.82 22.55 29.63
C SER A 358 -54.71 21.56 29.28
N GLY A 359 -53.64 22.05 28.71
CA GLY A 359 -52.46 21.20 28.35
C GLY A 359 -52.72 20.28 27.15
N CYS A 360 -53.66 20.62 26.27
CA CYS A 360 -53.99 19.88 25.06
C CYS A 360 -54.38 20.79 23.89
N THR A 361 -54.45 20.24 22.67
CA THR A 361 -54.89 21.00 21.49
C THR A 361 -56.40 21.31 21.61
N GLU A 362 -56.88 22.34 20.93
CA GLU A 362 -58.29 22.73 20.92
C GLU A 362 -59.18 21.61 20.35
N GLU A 363 -58.70 20.87 19.35
CA GLU A 363 -59.39 19.71 18.78
C GLU A 363 -59.57 18.60 19.81
N TYR A 364 -58.50 18.28 20.57
CA TYR A 364 -58.56 17.26 21.60
C TYR A 364 -59.39 17.71 22.81
N LYS A 365 -59.31 19.01 23.16
CA LYS A 365 -60.15 19.63 24.15
C LYS A 365 -61.65 19.48 23.78
N ALA A 366 -62.01 19.77 22.54
CA ALA A 366 -63.37 19.62 22.05
C ALA A 366 -63.87 18.17 22.12
N ALA A 367 -62.98 17.20 21.83
CA ALA A 367 -63.30 15.79 21.99
C ALA A 367 -63.55 15.35 23.44
N LEU A 368 -62.70 15.81 24.36
CA LEU A 368 -62.83 15.53 25.79
C LEU A 368 -64.06 16.20 26.37
N ALA A 369 -64.36 17.40 25.93
CA ALA A 369 -65.48 18.19 26.45
C ALA A 369 -66.87 17.48 26.26
N GLN A 370 -66.98 16.62 25.24
CA GLN A 370 -68.21 15.87 24.97
C GLN A 370 -68.63 14.94 26.13
N GLY A 371 -67.66 14.48 26.94
CA GLY A 371 -67.88 13.58 28.06
C GLY A 371 -67.94 14.26 29.45
N VAL A 372 -67.54 15.53 29.55
CA VAL A 372 -67.37 16.21 30.87
C VAL A 372 -68.71 16.39 31.59
N VAL A 373 -69.72 16.83 30.89
CA VAL A 373 -71.01 17.10 31.52
C VAL A 373 -71.85 15.84 31.44
N SER A 374 -71.95 15.11 32.54
CA SER A 374 -72.76 13.91 32.64
C SER A 374 -73.29 13.71 34.05
N ASP A 375 -74.40 13.05 34.24
CA ASP A 375 -74.91 12.75 35.54
C ASP A 375 -74.05 11.82 36.34
N THR A 376 -73.25 10.96 35.71
CA THR A 376 -72.27 10.10 36.35
C THR A 376 -71.13 10.92 36.94
N HIS A 377 -70.69 11.94 36.26
CA HIS A 377 -69.57 12.79 36.75
C HIS A 377 -70.07 13.79 37.80
N LYS A 378 -71.35 14.17 37.77
CA LYS A 378 -71.98 14.95 38.84
C LYS A 378 -71.97 14.23 40.20
N ALA A 379 -72.23 12.91 40.14
CA ALA A 379 -72.32 12.09 41.35
C ALA A 379 -70.97 11.72 41.98
N ASN A 380 -69.88 11.87 41.26
CA ASN A 380 -68.56 11.44 41.66
C ASN A 380 -67.58 12.61 41.88
N LEU A 381 -66.65 12.44 42.82
CA LEU A 381 -65.48 13.29 43.01
C LEU A 381 -64.25 12.53 42.60
N TYR A 382 -63.50 13.07 41.64
CA TYR A 382 -62.28 12.48 41.09
C TYR A 382 -61.03 13.15 41.69
N VAL A 383 -60.09 12.33 42.14
CA VAL A 383 -58.82 12.82 42.67
C VAL A 383 -57.68 12.21 41.89
N MET A 384 -56.84 13.07 41.35
CA MET A 384 -55.64 12.66 40.60
C MET A 384 -54.64 11.95 41.50
N GLY A 385 -54.20 10.80 41.08
CA GLY A 385 -53.07 10.10 41.64
C GLY A 385 -51.78 10.40 40.85
N THR A 386 -51.36 9.45 40.01
CA THR A 386 -50.14 9.59 39.20
C THR A 386 -50.45 9.37 37.72
N ALA A 387 -49.73 10.11 36.87
CA ALA A 387 -49.62 9.79 35.47
C ALA A 387 -48.17 9.35 35.19
N GLU A 388 -48.00 8.11 34.76
CA GLU A 388 -46.71 7.54 34.42
C GLU A 388 -46.70 7.34 32.87
N CYS A 389 -45.69 7.91 32.22
CA CYS A 389 -45.48 7.81 30.79
C CYS A 389 -44.30 6.90 30.49
N ASN A 390 -44.52 5.96 29.56
CA ASN A 390 -43.43 5.21 28.95
C ASN A 390 -43.37 5.60 27.49
N PRO A 391 -42.49 6.54 27.06
CA PRO A 391 -42.38 6.95 25.70
C PRO A 391 -41.81 5.81 24.85
N SER A 392 -42.47 5.48 23.74
CA SER A 392 -42.10 4.34 22.90
C SER A 392 -41.44 4.75 21.56
N ALA A 393 -41.79 5.89 21.01
CA ALA A 393 -41.22 6.38 19.74
C ALA A 393 -41.68 7.82 19.44
N ILE A 394 -40.86 8.57 18.70
CA ILE A 394 -41.29 9.74 17.94
C ILE A 394 -41.94 9.22 16.65
N LYS A 395 -43.22 9.51 16.44
CA LYS A 395 -43.95 9.03 15.24
C LYS A 395 -43.83 9.97 14.06
N SER A 396 -43.69 11.25 14.29
CA SER A 396 -43.50 12.24 13.24
C SER A 396 -43.03 13.55 13.87
N THR A 397 -42.30 14.33 13.07
CA THR A 397 -41.97 15.71 13.36
C THR A 397 -42.53 16.57 12.23
N ALA A 398 -43.18 17.66 12.57
CA ALA A 398 -43.61 18.62 11.59
C ALA A 398 -42.46 19.61 11.24
N ALA A 399 -42.58 20.27 10.09
CA ALA A 399 -41.60 21.27 9.65
C ALA A 399 -41.45 22.47 10.61
N ASP A 400 -42.40 22.66 11.49
CA ASP A 400 -42.40 23.69 12.55
C ASP A 400 -41.65 23.28 13.82
N GLY A 401 -41.01 22.10 13.80
CA GLY A 401 -40.28 21.56 14.96
C GLY A 401 -41.13 20.84 16.00
N THR A 402 -42.43 20.70 15.77
CA THR A 402 -43.29 19.94 16.69
C THR A 402 -43.04 18.42 16.49
N ALA A 403 -42.91 17.70 17.60
CA ALA A 403 -42.74 16.23 17.57
C ALA A 403 -43.97 15.54 18.15
N ARG A 404 -44.41 14.48 17.47
CA ARG A 404 -45.44 13.57 17.99
C ARG A 404 -44.75 12.40 18.66
N VAL A 405 -44.91 12.28 19.96
CA VAL A 405 -44.39 11.18 20.77
C VAL A 405 -45.52 10.20 21.06
N SER A 406 -45.35 8.93 20.72
CA SER A 406 -46.19 7.88 21.22
C SER A 406 -45.72 7.43 22.58
N CYS A 407 -46.58 7.44 23.52
CA CYS A 407 -46.31 6.89 24.85
C CYS A 407 -47.52 6.09 25.35
N TYR A 408 -47.21 5.08 26.14
CA TYR A 408 -48.22 4.46 26.99
C TYR A 408 -48.29 5.28 28.27
N VAL A 409 -49.52 5.69 28.64
CA VAL A 409 -49.80 6.41 29.85
C VAL A 409 -50.55 5.52 30.81
N LYS A 410 -49.98 5.31 31.98
CA LYS A 410 -50.71 4.69 33.10
C LYS A 410 -51.20 5.80 33.99
N LEU A 411 -52.51 5.98 33.99
CA LEU A 411 -53.21 6.93 34.81
C LEU A 411 -53.74 6.24 36.06
N THR A 412 -53.43 6.78 37.23
CA THR A 412 -53.97 6.34 38.50
C THR A 412 -54.78 7.48 39.10
N TYR A 413 -56.03 7.25 39.35
CA TYR A 413 -56.94 8.19 40.00
C TYR A 413 -57.91 7.44 40.92
N THR A 414 -58.44 8.13 41.90
CA THR A 414 -59.47 7.63 42.76
C THR A 414 -60.75 8.43 42.54
N TYR A 415 -61.87 7.81 42.73
CA TYR A 415 -63.15 8.52 42.78
C TYR A 415 -63.96 8.03 43.98
N SER A 416 -64.75 8.89 44.48
CA SER A 416 -65.69 8.62 45.60
C SER A 416 -67.02 9.23 45.29
N ASP A 417 -68.05 8.67 45.90
CA ASP A 417 -69.40 9.27 45.83
C ASP A 417 -69.36 10.64 46.51
N ARG A 418 -69.87 11.66 45.81
CA ARG A 418 -69.88 13.03 46.31
C ARG A 418 -70.78 13.19 47.54
N GLU A 419 -71.86 12.38 47.67
CA GLU A 419 -72.79 12.36 48.85
C GLU A 419 -72.10 11.83 50.12
N SER A 420 -71.00 11.10 50.00
CA SER A 420 -70.26 10.61 51.18
C SER A 420 -69.24 11.58 51.72
N HIS A 421 -69.08 12.78 51.12
CA HIS A 421 -68.10 13.82 51.50
C HIS A 421 -68.73 15.15 51.95
N GLU A 422 -70.06 15.30 51.93
CA GLU A 422 -70.79 16.35 52.56
C GLU A 422 -71.13 15.93 54.03
#